data_21f2eb0ecfecd737f92fdfbec249b445
#
_entry.id   21f2eb0ecfecd737f92fdfbec249b445
#
_cell.length_a   1.000
_cell.length_b   1.000
_cell.length_c   1.000
_cell.angle_alpha   90.00
_cell.angle_beta   90.00
_cell.angle_gamma   90.00
#
_symmetry.space_group_name_H-M   'P 1'
#
loop_
_entity.id
_entity.type
_entity.pdbx_description
1 polymer ?
#
loop_
_entity_poly.entity_id
_entity_poly.type
_entity_poly.pdbx_seq_one_letter_code
_entity_poly.pdbx_strand_id
1 'polypeptide(L)'
;IRDIFDSEITKQLSNRIQHEVISPFEYSLFKNTGENLNTRFKRYFFARVEGFLADELKTSMRQTYDDLVTKTGSVTGFHIEHILSHNDESLSHFNGDEELFLLERNRLGGILLLKGKDNISSSNELYVNKLQTYAGTLLWNETLREDFYKSNLDFQNFREKYKLDELQGMNKFNRESLETRQKILFKIASQIWS
;
A
#
# COMPACT_ATOMS: atom_id res chain seq x y z
N ILE A 1 5.19 20.76 8.12
CA ILE A 1 5.65 19.71 7.17
C ILE A 1 4.46 18.86 6.74
N ARG A 2 3.65 18.34 7.69
CA ARG A 2 2.48 17.51 7.41
C ARG A 2 1.53 18.18 6.42
N ASP A 3 1.13 19.42 6.70
CA ASP A 3 0.17 20.15 5.87
C ASP A 3 0.68 20.39 4.44
N ILE A 4 1.99 20.60 4.28
CA ILE A 4 2.61 20.76 2.95
C ILE A 4 2.53 19.45 2.16
N PHE A 5 2.82 18.31 2.79
CA PHE A 5 2.75 17.01 2.12
C PHE A 5 1.32 16.60 1.84
N ASP A 6 0.38 16.85 2.75
CA ASP A 6 -1.03 16.56 2.52
C ASP A 6 -1.59 17.39 1.36
N SER A 7 -1.25 18.69 1.30
CA SER A 7 -1.62 19.56 0.19
C SER A 7 -1.04 19.06 -1.15
N GLU A 8 0.23 18.63 -1.17
CA GLU A 8 0.86 18.15 -2.39
C GLU A 8 0.29 16.79 -2.83
N ILE A 9 0.03 15.88 -1.90
CA ILE A 9 -0.64 14.60 -2.21
C ILE A 9 -2.05 14.85 -2.75
N THR A 10 -2.84 15.68 -2.10
CA THR A 10 -4.18 16.04 -2.57
C THR A 10 -4.12 16.63 -3.98
N LYS A 11 -3.17 17.53 -4.22
CA LYS A 11 -2.94 18.11 -5.54
C LYS A 11 -2.57 17.06 -6.58
N GLN A 12 -1.68 16.12 -6.27
CA GLN A 12 -1.29 15.06 -7.21
C GLN A 12 -2.39 14.04 -7.45
N LEU A 13 -3.21 13.76 -6.43
CA LEU A 13 -4.42 12.94 -6.57
C LEU A 13 -5.50 13.63 -7.40
N SER A 14 -5.55 14.98 -7.40
CA SER A 14 -6.55 15.81 -8.08
C SER A 14 -6.09 16.45 -9.38
N ASN A 15 -4.80 16.51 -9.69
CA ASN A 15 -4.18 17.34 -10.73
C ASN A 15 -4.54 17.01 -12.20
N ARG A 16 -5.44 16.08 -12.47
CA ARG A 16 -5.98 15.86 -13.81
C ARG A 16 -7.36 16.47 -14.02
N ILE A 17 -7.90 17.20 -13.04
CA ILE A 17 -9.27 17.68 -13.05
C ILE A 17 -9.30 19.21 -13.04
N GLN A 18 -8.71 19.86 -14.04
CA GLN A 18 -8.80 21.33 -14.14
C GLN A 18 -10.10 21.86 -14.80
N HIS A 19 -11.01 21.01 -15.26
CA HIS A 19 -12.14 21.47 -16.05
C HIS A 19 -13.54 20.99 -15.68
N GLU A 20 -13.70 20.08 -14.72
CA GLU A 20 -15.02 19.66 -14.22
C GLU A 20 -14.99 19.41 -12.71
N VAL A 21 -16.12 19.70 -12.04
CA VAL A 21 -16.30 19.46 -10.59
C VAL A 21 -16.46 17.94 -10.37
N ILE A 22 -15.39 17.21 -10.58
CA ILE A 22 -15.33 15.79 -10.29
C ILE A 22 -14.64 15.61 -8.94
N SER A 23 -15.17 14.75 -8.08
CA SER A 23 -14.53 14.42 -6.82
C SER A 23 -13.09 13.96 -7.07
N PRO A 24 -12.07 14.56 -6.41
CA PRO A 24 -10.66 14.15 -6.57
C PRO A 24 -10.43 12.68 -6.18
N PHE A 25 -11.40 12.06 -5.54
CA PHE A 25 -11.39 10.68 -5.11
C PHE A 25 -12.25 9.77 -5.99
N GLU A 26 -12.19 9.93 -7.30
CA GLU A 26 -12.69 8.92 -8.22
C GLU A 26 -11.68 7.79 -8.41
N TYR A 27 -12.17 6.56 -8.34
CA TYR A 27 -11.31 5.37 -8.46
C TYR A 27 -10.54 5.32 -9.79
N SER A 28 -11.15 5.73 -10.89
CA SER A 28 -10.53 5.78 -12.21
C SER A 28 -9.25 6.64 -12.24
N LEU A 29 -9.23 7.71 -11.44
CA LEU A 29 -8.08 8.60 -11.30
C LEU A 29 -7.05 8.03 -10.32
N PHE A 30 -7.52 7.54 -9.18
CA PHE A 30 -6.67 6.93 -8.15
C PHE A 30 -5.95 5.69 -8.67
N LYS A 31 -6.56 4.94 -9.57
CA LYS A 31 -6.04 3.66 -10.07
C LYS A 31 -4.59 3.75 -10.54
N ASN A 32 -4.22 4.80 -11.25
CA ASN A 32 -2.90 4.97 -11.84
C ASN A 32 -2.02 5.99 -11.10
N THR A 33 -2.46 6.49 -9.94
CA THR A 33 -1.74 7.53 -9.19
C THR A 33 -0.35 7.07 -8.75
N GLY A 34 -0.19 5.78 -8.43
CA GLY A 34 1.07 5.21 -7.96
C GLY A 34 2.26 5.46 -8.89
N GLU A 35 2.05 5.48 -10.20
CA GLU A 35 3.11 5.74 -11.18
C GLU A 35 3.63 7.19 -11.12
N ASN A 36 2.74 8.12 -10.84
CA ASN A 36 3.02 9.55 -10.86
C ASN A 36 3.61 10.08 -9.54
N LEU A 37 3.51 9.30 -8.46
CA LEU A 37 4.09 9.66 -7.18
C LEU A 37 5.58 9.32 -7.15
N ASN A 38 6.41 10.28 -6.79
CA ASN A 38 7.82 9.99 -6.49
C ASN A 38 7.96 9.17 -5.20
N THR A 39 9.13 8.57 -4.98
CA THR A 39 9.40 7.66 -3.86
C THR A 39 9.12 8.30 -2.49
N ARG A 40 9.41 9.59 -2.31
CA ARG A 40 9.17 10.29 -1.05
C ARG A 40 7.68 10.42 -0.76
N PHE A 41 6.87 10.75 -1.76
CA PHE A 41 5.41 10.82 -1.62
C PHE A 41 4.79 9.44 -1.44
N LYS A 42 5.28 8.40 -2.12
CA LYS A 42 4.84 7.03 -1.85
C LYS A 42 5.07 6.65 -0.39
N ARG A 43 6.25 6.96 0.17
CA ARG A 43 6.54 6.71 1.59
C ARG A 43 5.61 7.50 2.51
N TYR A 44 5.39 8.78 2.22
CA TYR A 44 4.46 9.59 3.00
C TYR A 44 3.02 9.04 2.92
N PHE A 45 2.57 8.65 1.73
CA PHE A 45 1.26 8.02 1.55
C PHE A 45 1.09 6.81 2.47
N PHE A 46 2.02 5.87 2.44
CA PHE A 46 1.94 4.69 3.30
C PHE A 46 2.13 5.00 4.79
N ALA A 47 2.92 6.00 5.14
CA ALA A 47 3.01 6.46 6.53
C ALA A 47 1.66 7.00 7.04
N ARG A 48 0.90 7.70 6.20
CA ARG A 48 -0.46 8.16 6.54
C ARG A 48 -1.45 6.99 6.67
N VAL A 49 -1.37 6.00 5.77
CA VAL A 49 -2.16 4.76 5.87
C VAL A 49 -1.84 4.03 7.18
N GLU A 50 -0.56 3.89 7.53
CA GLU A 50 -0.13 3.25 8.79
C GLU A 50 -0.67 3.99 10.02
N GLY A 51 -0.60 5.32 10.04
CA GLY A 51 -1.15 6.13 11.12
C GLY A 51 -2.67 6.00 11.24
N PHE A 52 -3.37 6.03 10.12
CA PHE A 52 -4.82 5.84 10.10
C PHE A 52 -5.23 4.46 10.64
N LEU A 53 -4.52 3.40 10.23
CA LEU A 53 -4.75 2.06 10.76
C LEU A 53 -4.44 1.98 12.25
N ALA A 54 -3.36 2.60 12.73
CA ALA A 54 -3.01 2.60 14.15
C ALA A 54 -4.10 3.27 14.99
N ASP A 55 -4.62 4.40 14.55
CA ASP A 55 -5.70 5.13 15.23
C ASP A 55 -6.99 4.28 15.28
N GLU A 56 -7.39 3.70 14.16
CA GLU A 56 -8.62 2.89 14.07
C GLU A 56 -8.52 1.56 14.84
N LEU A 57 -7.33 0.95 14.88
CA LEU A 57 -7.07 -0.27 15.64
C LEU A 57 -6.69 -0.01 17.10
N LYS A 58 -6.77 1.25 17.55
CA LYS A 58 -6.43 1.69 18.92
C LYS A 58 -5.06 1.18 19.38
N THR A 59 -4.09 1.23 18.49
CA THR A 59 -2.71 0.82 18.75
C THR A 59 -1.73 1.92 18.34
N SER A 60 -0.48 1.77 18.70
CA SER A 60 0.57 2.70 18.27
C SER A 60 1.12 2.31 16.89
N MET A 61 1.48 3.31 16.10
CA MET A 61 2.31 3.08 14.92
C MET A 61 3.59 2.35 15.30
N ARG A 62 3.98 1.35 14.54
CA ARG A 62 5.21 0.59 14.77
C ARG A 62 6.48 1.37 14.43
N GLN A 63 6.35 2.39 13.62
CA GLN A 63 7.41 3.31 13.21
C GLN A 63 6.85 4.74 13.19
N THR A 64 7.69 5.72 13.45
CA THR A 64 7.25 7.13 13.40
C THR A 64 7.05 7.59 11.96
N TYR A 65 6.25 8.63 11.76
CA TYR A 65 6.10 9.26 10.43
C TYR A 65 7.46 9.70 9.86
N ASP A 66 8.30 10.28 10.71
CA ASP A 66 9.62 10.74 10.29
C ASP A 66 10.49 9.58 9.82
N ASP A 67 10.51 8.47 10.55
CA ASP A 67 11.25 7.26 10.16
C ASP A 67 10.81 6.73 8.80
N LEU A 68 9.50 6.61 8.60
CA LEU A 68 8.95 6.08 7.35
C LEU A 68 9.26 6.95 6.14
N VAL A 69 9.28 8.28 6.32
CA VAL A 69 9.45 9.24 5.21
C VAL A 69 10.93 9.57 4.96
N THR A 70 11.73 9.74 6.01
CA THR A 70 13.08 10.33 5.91
C THR A 70 14.21 9.31 5.96
N LYS A 71 14.04 8.19 6.68
CA LYS A 71 15.09 7.15 6.75
C LYS A 71 15.18 6.38 5.44
N THR A 72 16.30 6.56 4.73
CA THR A 72 16.55 6.01 3.38
C THR A 72 17.79 5.12 3.31
N GLY A 73 18.46 4.87 4.44
CA GLY A 73 19.65 4.02 4.47
C GLY A 73 19.36 2.60 3.99
N SER A 74 20.31 1.99 3.27
CA SER A 74 20.13 0.69 2.61
C SER A 74 19.71 -0.45 3.55
N VAL A 75 20.06 -0.39 4.83
CA VAL A 75 19.75 -1.44 5.80
C VAL A 75 18.58 -1.04 6.71
N THR A 76 18.61 0.18 7.25
CA THR A 76 17.65 0.64 8.29
C THR A 76 16.56 1.55 7.75
N GLY A 77 16.73 2.08 6.53
CA GLY A 77 15.74 2.93 5.87
C GLY A 77 14.56 2.12 5.32
N PHE A 78 13.49 2.84 4.99
CA PHE A 78 12.31 2.24 4.38
C PHE A 78 12.34 2.41 2.86
N HIS A 79 12.10 1.32 2.16
CA HIS A 79 12.10 1.24 0.71
C HIS A 79 10.74 0.79 0.20
N ILE A 80 10.45 1.12 -1.05
CA ILE A 80 9.29 0.59 -1.75
C ILE A 80 9.60 -0.86 -2.10
N GLU A 81 8.78 -1.76 -1.57
CA GLU A 81 8.76 -3.18 -1.88
C GLU A 81 7.61 -3.48 -2.82
N HIS A 82 7.87 -4.26 -3.86
CA HIS A 82 6.83 -4.77 -4.76
C HIS A 82 6.37 -6.14 -4.26
N ILE A 83 5.08 -6.28 -4.02
CA ILE A 83 4.49 -7.54 -3.55
C ILE A 83 4.71 -8.65 -4.58
N LEU A 84 4.52 -8.35 -5.87
CA LEU A 84 4.89 -9.22 -6.98
C LEU A 84 6.36 -9.00 -7.36
N SER A 85 7.20 -10.00 -7.14
CA SER A 85 8.58 -10.01 -7.59
C SER A 85 8.67 -10.04 -9.12
N HIS A 86 9.78 -9.56 -9.67
CA HIS A 86 10.01 -9.64 -11.12
C HIS A 86 10.56 -11.03 -11.47
N ASN A 87 9.64 -12.00 -11.58
CA ASN A 87 9.93 -13.39 -11.91
C ASN A 87 8.84 -13.99 -12.81
N ASP A 88 9.11 -15.17 -13.36
CA ASP A 88 8.23 -15.83 -14.33
C ASP A 88 6.86 -16.19 -13.73
N GLU A 89 6.80 -16.55 -12.43
CA GLU A 89 5.54 -16.86 -11.76
C GLU A 89 4.65 -15.61 -11.73
N SER A 90 5.18 -14.47 -11.28
CA SER A 90 4.44 -13.21 -11.23
C SER A 90 4.01 -12.75 -12.62
N LEU A 91 4.90 -12.90 -13.62
CA LEU A 91 4.60 -12.54 -15.00
C LEU A 91 3.50 -13.41 -15.60
N SER A 92 3.43 -14.68 -15.21
CA SER A 92 2.38 -15.61 -15.67
C SER A 92 0.97 -15.14 -15.32
N HIS A 93 0.79 -14.41 -14.21
CA HIS A 93 -0.50 -13.81 -13.82
C HIS A 93 -0.99 -12.71 -14.78
N PHE A 94 -0.13 -12.26 -15.67
CA PHE A 94 -0.40 -11.26 -16.71
C PHE A 94 -0.32 -11.85 -18.13
N ASN A 95 -0.41 -13.17 -18.28
CA ASN A 95 -0.31 -13.90 -19.55
C ASN A 95 1.02 -13.66 -20.30
N GLY A 96 2.11 -13.36 -19.58
CA GLY A 96 3.41 -13.06 -20.16
C GLY A 96 3.54 -11.63 -20.71
N ASP A 97 2.55 -10.79 -20.54
CA ASP A 97 2.60 -9.36 -20.93
C ASP A 97 3.43 -8.57 -19.92
N GLU A 98 4.71 -8.36 -20.24
CA GLU A 98 5.66 -7.69 -19.37
C GLU A 98 5.34 -6.20 -19.18
N GLU A 99 4.84 -5.53 -20.21
CA GLU A 99 4.49 -4.12 -20.13
C GLU A 99 3.31 -3.91 -19.16
N LEU A 100 2.26 -4.71 -19.32
CA LEU A 100 1.12 -4.71 -18.42
C LEU A 100 1.52 -5.10 -16.98
N PHE A 101 2.41 -6.09 -16.82
CA PHE A 101 2.91 -6.50 -15.52
C PHE A 101 3.65 -5.35 -14.82
N LEU A 102 4.55 -4.66 -15.51
CA LEU A 102 5.31 -3.54 -14.95
C LEU A 102 4.38 -2.37 -14.58
N LEU A 103 3.40 -2.06 -15.42
CA LEU A 103 2.39 -1.05 -15.16
C LEU A 103 1.59 -1.38 -13.87
N GLU A 104 1.01 -2.55 -13.82
CA GLU A 104 0.11 -2.96 -12.74
C GLU A 104 0.86 -3.13 -11.39
N ARG A 105 2.06 -3.75 -11.38
CA ARG A 105 2.81 -3.96 -10.13
C ARG A 105 3.28 -2.67 -9.46
N ASN A 106 3.40 -1.57 -10.20
CA ASN A 106 3.80 -0.27 -9.69
C ASN A 106 2.62 0.54 -9.09
N ARG A 107 1.39 0.06 -9.20
CA ARG A 107 0.24 0.69 -8.55
C ARG A 107 0.37 0.60 -7.03
N LEU A 108 -0.27 1.54 -6.31
CA LEU A 108 -0.21 1.59 -4.84
C LEU A 108 -0.65 0.27 -4.18
N GLY A 109 -1.64 -0.44 -4.76
CA GLY A 109 -2.06 -1.76 -4.29
C GLY A 109 -1.02 -2.87 -4.46
N GLY A 110 -0.06 -2.69 -5.36
CA GLY A 110 1.02 -3.65 -5.66
C GLY A 110 2.32 -3.41 -4.87
N ILE A 111 2.37 -2.34 -4.08
CA ILE A 111 3.57 -1.94 -3.33
C ILE A 111 3.28 -1.74 -1.84
N LEU A 112 4.34 -1.74 -1.05
CA LEU A 112 4.31 -1.45 0.38
C LEU A 112 5.66 -0.88 0.85
N LEU A 113 5.78 -0.51 2.14
CA LEU A 113 7.06 -0.11 2.72
C LEU A 113 7.67 -1.25 3.51
N LEU A 114 8.95 -1.50 3.27
CA LEU A 114 9.72 -2.50 4.00
C LEU A 114 11.10 -1.95 4.37
N LYS A 115 11.68 -2.40 5.50
CA LYS A 115 13.06 -2.05 5.84
C LYS A 115 14.03 -2.58 4.79
N GLY A 116 15.09 -1.83 4.51
CA GLY A 116 16.01 -2.15 3.44
C GLY A 116 16.62 -3.54 3.54
N LYS A 117 16.99 -4.00 4.75
CA LYS A 117 17.51 -5.36 4.96
C LYS A 117 16.48 -6.45 4.58
N ASP A 118 15.22 -6.23 4.92
CA ASP A 118 14.13 -7.19 4.68
C ASP A 118 13.72 -7.14 3.19
N ASN A 119 13.76 -5.95 2.58
CA ASN A 119 13.52 -5.75 1.15
C ASN A 119 14.59 -6.46 0.28
N ILE A 120 15.86 -6.33 0.63
CA ILE A 120 16.95 -6.99 -0.10
C ILE A 120 16.80 -8.52 -0.03
N SER A 121 16.46 -9.07 1.13
CA SER A 121 16.28 -10.51 1.30
C SER A 121 15.06 -11.05 0.55
N SER A 122 13.98 -10.27 0.41
CA SER A 122 12.74 -10.71 -0.21
C SER A 122 12.63 -10.41 -1.71
N SER A 123 13.62 -9.73 -2.31
CA SER A 123 13.48 -9.09 -3.64
C SER A 123 13.01 -10.01 -4.78
N ASN A 124 13.42 -11.29 -4.80
CA ASN A 124 13.03 -12.26 -5.81
C ASN A 124 12.23 -13.45 -5.25
N GLU A 125 11.82 -13.38 -3.98
CA GLU A 125 11.07 -14.46 -3.36
C GLU A 125 9.66 -14.58 -3.94
N LEU A 126 9.12 -15.78 -3.87
CA LEU A 126 7.71 -16.04 -4.14
C LEU A 126 6.86 -15.35 -3.08
N TYR A 127 5.67 -14.95 -3.45
CA TYR A 127 4.76 -14.22 -2.56
C TYR A 127 4.54 -14.92 -1.21
N VAL A 128 4.36 -16.23 -1.22
CA VAL A 128 4.13 -17.02 0.02
C VAL A 128 5.28 -16.89 1.02
N ASN A 129 6.52 -16.77 0.55
CA ASN A 129 7.70 -16.57 1.40
C ASN A 129 7.76 -15.14 1.93
N LYS A 130 7.42 -14.16 1.10
CA LYS A 130 7.32 -12.74 1.49
C LYS A 130 6.35 -12.51 2.65
N LEU A 131 5.26 -13.27 2.76
CA LEU A 131 4.33 -13.17 3.88
C LEU A 131 5.01 -13.36 5.25
N GLN A 132 6.07 -14.18 5.33
CA GLN A 132 6.84 -14.34 6.57
C GLN A 132 7.65 -13.07 6.88
N THR A 133 8.24 -12.45 5.86
CA THR A 133 8.99 -11.20 5.98
C THR A 133 8.09 -10.03 6.39
N TYR A 134 6.82 -10.04 6.01
CA TYR A 134 5.85 -8.98 6.36
C TYR A 134 5.37 -9.08 7.83
N ALA A 135 5.57 -10.22 8.48
CA ALA A 135 5.19 -10.42 9.88
C ALA A 135 5.94 -9.44 10.81
N GLY A 136 5.22 -8.84 11.73
CA GLY A 136 5.80 -7.92 12.72
C GLY A 136 6.33 -6.59 12.14
N THR A 137 6.09 -6.30 10.86
CA THR A 137 6.52 -5.06 10.21
C THR A 137 5.50 -3.94 10.41
N LEU A 138 4.90 -3.41 9.35
CA LEU A 138 3.87 -2.36 9.42
C LEU A 138 2.47 -2.99 9.46
N LEU A 139 1.50 -2.31 10.07
CA LEU A 139 0.11 -2.75 10.13
C LEU A 139 -0.46 -3.00 8.72
N TRP A 140 -0.17 -2.10 7.77
CA TRP A 140 -0.59 -2.27 6.39
C TRP A 140 0.00 -3.53 5.73
N ASN A 141 1.23 -3.89 6.04
CA ASN A 141 1.87 -5.10 5.52
C ASN A 141 1.21 -6.35 6.09
N GLU A 142 0.91 -6.35 7.39
CA GLU A 142 0.26 -7.45 8.07
C GLU A 142 -1.16 -7.73 7.58
N THR A 143 -1.84 -6.74 6.98
CA THR A 143 -3.15 -6.97 6.34
C THR A 143 -3.11 -7.96 5.18
N LEU A 144 -1.95 -8.38 4.71
CA LEU A 144 -1.80 -9.48 3.74
C LEU A 144 -1.89 -10.87 4.39
N ARG A 145 -1.75 -10.97 5.70
CA ARG A 145 -1.62 -12.22 6.44
C ARG A 145 -2.95 -12.61 7.10
N GLU A 146 -3.34 -13.87 6.99
CA GLU A 146 -4.59 -14.37 7.61
C GLU A 146 -4.59 -14.33 9.13
N ASP A 147 -3.45 -14.58 9.77
CA ASP A 147 -3.33 -14.62 11.22
C ASP A 147 -3.54 -13.23 11.88
N PHE A 148 -3.30 -12.15 11.14
CA PHE A 148 -3.57 -10.79 11.61
C PHE A 148 -5.06 -10.56 11.95
N TYR A 149 -5.95 -11.24 11.26
CA TYR A 149 -7.41 -11.08 11.44
C TYR A 149 -7.98 -11.91 12.58
N LYS A 150 -7.31 -12.98 12.99
CA LYS A 150 -7.85 -13.97 13.93
C LYS A 150 -7.92 -13.48 15.38
N SER A 151 -7.15 -12.49 15.75
CA SER A 151 -6.97 -12.04 17.13
C SER A 151 -7.32 -10.58 17.39
N ASN A 152 -7.84 -9.85 16.40
CA ASN A 152 -8.02 -8.40 16.51
C ASN A 152 -9.49 -8.00 16.28
N LEU A 153 -10.24 -7.82 17.38
CA LEU A 153 -11.64 -7.38 17.33
C LEU A 153 -11.78 -5.95 16.77
N ASP A 154 -10.84 -5.04 17.08
CA ASP A 154 -10.86 -3.68 16.55
C ASP A 154 -10.71 -3.68 15.03
N PHE A 155 -10.02 -4.69 14.48
CA PHE A 155 -9.91 -4.84 13.03
C PHE A 155 -11.23 -5.25 12.37
N GLN A 156 -12.04 -6.10 13.02
CA GLN A 156 -13.38 -6.43 12.52
C GLN A 156 -14.27 -5.19 12.52
N ASN A 157 -14.27 -4.43 13.62
CA ASN A 157 -15.00 -3.16 13.71
C ASN A 157 -14.57 -2.15 12.64
N PHE A 158 -13.27 -2.07 12.37
CA PHE A 158 -12.72 -1.23 11.31
C PHE A 158 -13.25 -1.62 9.92
N ARG A 159 -13.23 -2.92 9.60
CA ARG A 159 -13.76 -3.41 8.33
C ARG A 159 -15.25 -3.07 8.14
N GLU A 160 -16.06 -3.30 9.16
CA GLU A 160 -17.50 -2.99 9.16
C GLU A 160 -17.74 -1.50 9.00
N LYS A 161 -17.05 -0.66 9.80
CA LYS A 161 -17.17 0.80 9.78
C LYS A 161 -16.95 1.40 8.39
N TYR A 162 -15.95 0.90 7.67
CA TYR A 162 -15.54 1.44 6.37
C TYR A 162 -16.00 0.60 5.17
N LYS A 163 -16.81 -0.43 5.40
CA LYS A 163 -17.30 -1.37 4.36
C LYS A 163 -16.15 -1.96 3.53
N LEU A 164 -15.17 -2.50 4.26
CA LEU A 164 -13.95 -3.10 3.70
C LEU A 164 -14.02 -4.64 3.75
N ASP A 165 -15.13 -5.22 3.28
CA ASP A 165 -15.36 -6.67 3.36
C ASP A 165 -14.26 -7.48 2.64
N GLU A 166 -13.69 -6.92 1.57
CA GLU A 166 -12.61 -7.53 0.80
C GLU A 166 -11.24 -7.44 1.50
N LEU A 167 -11.12 -6.66 2.58
CA LEU A 167 -9.88 -6.56 3.35
C LEU A 167 -9.73 -7.80 4.23
N GLN A 168 -9.01 -8.76 3.73
CA GLN A 168 -8.72 -10.05 4.36
C GLN A 168 -7.33 -10.54 3.98
N GLY A 169 -6.84 -11.55 4.70
CA GLY A 169 -5.58 -12.21 4.34
C GLY A 169 -5.60 -12.75 2.91
N MET A 170 -4.49 -12.62 2.23
CA MET A 170 -4.34 -13.05 0.84
C MET A 170 -3.27 -14.15 0.76
N ASN A 171 -3.68 -15.40 0.57
CA ASN A 171 -2.75 -16.54 0.42
C ASN A 171 -2.12 -16.60 -0.98
N LYS A 172 -2.71 -15.93 -1.95
CA LYS A 172 -2.20 -15.71 -3.29
C LYS A 172 -2.19 -14.21 -3.58
N PHE A 173 -1.24 -13.76 -4.35
CA PHE A 173 -1.23 -12.41 -4.86
C PHE A 173 -1.07 -12.43 -6.37
N ASN A 174 -2.13 -12.11 -7.06
CA ASN A 174 -2.23 -12.08 -8.50
C ASN A 174 -2.83 -10.73 -8.96
N ARG A 175 -3.18 -10.60 -10.22
CA ARG A 175 -3.77 -9.38 -10.77
C ARG A 175 -5.08 -8.99 -10.08
N GLU A 176 -5.92 -9.96 -9.74
CA GLU A 176 -7.19 -9.72 -9.03
C GLU A 176 -6.95 -9.26 -7.60
N SER A 177 -6.02 -9.88 -6.88
CA SER A 177 -5.61 -9.49 -5.53
C SER A 177 -5.05 -8.07 -5.51
N LEU A 178 -4.24 -7.71 -6.51
CA LEU A 178 -3.71 -6.36 -6.67
C LEU A 178 -4.83 -5.34 -6.87
N GLU A 179 -5.77 -5.62 -7.76
CA GLU A 179 -6.93 -4.74 -8.02
C GLU A 179 -7.80 -4.59 -6.77
N THR A 180 -8.06 -5.66 -6.04
CA THR A 180 -8.80 -5.63 -4.78
C THR A 180 -8.09 -4.75 -3.76
N ARG A 181 -6.78 -4.93 -3.58
CA ARG A 181 -5.98 -4.14 -2.65
C ARG A 181 -5.91 -2.67 -3.05
N GLN A 182 -5.85 -2.37 -4.34
CA GLN A 182 -5.92 -1.01 -4.87
C GLN A 182 -7.26 -0.32 -4.51
N LYS A 183 -8.39 -1.03 -4.63
CA LYS A 183 -9.72 -0.51 -4.25
C LYS A 183 -9.83 -0.27 -2.75
N ILE A 184 -9.26 -1.16 -1.93
CA ILE A 184 -9.21 -0.98 -0.47
C ILE A 184 -8.40 0.28 -0.13
N LEU A 185 -7.22 0.46 -0.73
CA LEU A 185 -6.42 1.67 -0.53
C LEU A 185 -7.15 2.94 -0.97
N PHE A 186 -7.92 2.89 -2.05
CA PHE A 186 -8.76 4.01 -2.47
C PHE A 186 -9.79 4.39 -1.40
N LYS A 187 -10.51 3.40 -0.84
CA LYS A 187 -11.46 3.63 0.25
C LYS A 187 -10.78 4.24 1.48
N ILE A 188 -9.61 3.74 1.87
CA ILE A 188 -8.80 4.27 2.99
C ILE A 188 -8.31 5.68 2.68
N ALA A 189 -7.74 5.91 1.51
CA ALA A 189 -7.26 7.22 1.09
C ALA A 189 -8.37 8.28 1.11
N SER A 190 -9.58 7.92 0.68
CA SER A 190 -10.74 8.79 0.76
C SER A 190 -11.08 9.19 2.20
N GLN A 191 -10.81 8.35 3.20
CA GLN A 191 -11.01 8.72 4.60
C GLN A 191 -9.91 9.64 5.15
N ILE A 192 -8.71 9.53 4.62
CA ILE A 192 -7.55 10.30 5.09
C ILE A 192 -7.52 11.71 4.50
N TRP A 193 -7.94 11.89 3.24
CA TRP A 193 -7.77 13.13 2.47
C TRP A 193 -9.06 13.73 1.90
N SER A 194 -10.23 13.15 2.15
CA SER A 194 -11.51 13.76 1.76
C SER A 194 -12.01 14.80 2.77
#